data_05477ed49551741f983c62ad23f3c89d
#
_entry.id   05477ed49551741f983c62ad23f3c89d
#
_cell.length_a   1.000
_cell.length_b   1.000
_cell.length_c   1.000
_cell.angle_alpha   90.00
_cell.angle_beta   90.00
_cell.angle_gamma   90.00
#
_symmetry.space_group_name_H-M   'P 1'
#
loop_
_entity.id
_entity.type
_entity.pdbx_description
1 polymer ?
#
loop_
_entity_poly.entity_id
_entity_poly.type
_entity_poly.pdbx_seq_one_letter_code
_entity_poly.pdbx_strand_id
1 'polypeptide(L)'
;MVTLSQHAYAEYDLAEVGSVVRLPAALDGKPFPGEPLGCAMNILARAGIETGQTVAIVGIGFLGALLTRLATDAGARVIAIARRPFALGIARAMGAAETVAMDDHWRIIEAVTALTDGRLCARVIEATGKQWPLDLAAELTAERGRLVIAGYHQDGPRQVNMQQWNWRGLDVINAHERDPARYVQGMRAAVAAVAEGRLDPAPLYTHSYPLARLDEALAATRDRPEGFMKAFVVP
;
A
#
# COMPACT_ATOMS: atom_id res chain seq x y z
N MET A 1 12.71 18.19 -6.06
CA MET A 1 11.84 17.68 -7.15
C MET A 1 11.66 16.18 -7.01
N VAL A 2 10.55 15.63 -7.48
CA VAL A 2 10.38 14.19 -7.69
C VAL A 2 10.05 13.94 -9.15
N THR A 3 10.52 12.81 -9.69
CA THR A 3 10.38 12.47 -11.10
C THR A 3 9.74 11.10 -11.25
N LEU A 4 9.01 10.89 -12.35
CA LEU A 4 8.65 9.59 -12.87
C LEU A 4 9.61 9.29 -14.03
N SER A 5 10.65 8.51 -13.76
CA SER A 5 11.70 8.18 -14.74
C SER A 5 11.95 6.68 -14.79
N GLN A 6 12.68 6.24 -15.83
CA GLN A 6 13.06 4.84 -16.03
C GLN A 6 14.50 4.56 -15.57
N HIS A 7 15.25 5.58 -15.17
CA HIS A 7 16.68 5.52 -14.82
C HIS A 7 16.88 5.85 -13.34
N ALA A 8 16.67 4.85 -12.48
CA ALA A 8 16.89 4.99 -11.04
C ALA A 8 18.33 4.63 -10.64
N TYR A 9 18.69 4.96 -9.40
CA TYR A 9 19.98 4.63 -8.79
C TYR A 9 21.17 5.25 -9.51
N ALA A 10 21.10 6.54 -9.80
CA ALA A 10 22.15 7.32 -10.40
C ALA A 10 22.24 8.70 -9.70
N GLU A 11 23.42 9.34 -9.76
CA GLU A 11 23.63 10.70 -9.26
C GLU A 11 22.83 11.73 -10.07
N TYR A 12 22.59 11.45 -11.35
CA TYR A 12 21.85 12.30 -12.28
C TYR A 12 20.78 11.50 -13.00
N ASP A 13 19.66 12.14 -13.24
CA ASP A 13 18.54 11.55 -13.95
C ASP A 13 18.00 12.54 -14.98
N LEU A 14 17.46 12.01 -16.08
CA LEU A 14 16.82 12.78 -17.14
C LEU A 14 15.33 12.39 -17.20
N ALA A 15 14.47 13.37 -17.00
CA ALA A 15 13.03 13.15 -17.05
C ALA A 15 12.35 14.21 -17.94
N GLU A 16 11.25 13.83 -18.57
CA GLU A 16 10.40 14.77 -19.29
C GLU A 16 9.77 15.77 -18.31
N VAL A 17 9.62 17.02 -18.72
CA VAL A 17 9.05 18.10 -17.88
C VAL A 17 7.67 17.72 -17.32
N GLY A 18 6.86 17.01 -18.13
CA GLY A 18 5.53 16.52 -17.71
C GLY A 18 5.57 15.47 -16.61
N SER A 19 6.70 14.78 -16.44
CA SER A 19 6.94 13.72 -15.44
C SER A 19 7.60 14.21 -14.16
N VAL A 20 7.77 15.54 -14.00
CA VAL A 20 8.41 16.16 -12.84
C VAL A 20 7.38 16.86 -11.96
N VAL A 21 7.46 16.65 -10.66
CA VAL A 21 6.68 17.40 -9.68
C VAL A 21 7.63 18.18 -8.76
N ARG A 22 7.43 19.49 -8.67
CA ARG A 22 8.21 20.35 -7.78
C ARG A 22 7.80 20.10 -6.33
N LEU A 23 8.79 19.91 -5.45
CA LEU A 23 8.57 19.89 -4.02
C LEU A 23 8.52 21.31 -3.46
N PRO A 24 7.61 21.63 -2.54
CA PRO A 24 7.64 22.88 -1.79
C PRO A 24 8.83 22.94 -0.84
N ALA A 25 9.27 24.13 -0.44
CA ALA A 25 10.43 24.36 0.43
C ALA A 25 10.34 23.58 1.77
N ALA A 26 9.13 23.34 2.29
CA ALA A 26 8.94 22.55 3.50
C ALA A 26 9.42 21.08 3.38
N LEU A 27 9.61 20.59 2.17
CA LEU A 27 10.10 19.25 1.87
C LEU A 27 11.55 19.24 1.33
N ASP A 28 12.24 20.38 1.30
CA ASP A 28 13.62 20.44 0.85
C ASP A 28 14.52 19.60 1.76
N GLY A 29 15.43 18.84 1.16
CA GLY A 29 16.36 17.96 1.85
C GLY A 29 15.72 16.72 2.51
N LYS A 30 14.41 16.55 2.40
CA LYS A 30 13.71 15.37 2.94
C LYS A 30 13.55 14.29 1.87
N PRO A 31 13.73 12.99 2.24
CA PRO A 31 13.41 11.90 1.33
C PRO A 31 11.94 11.95 0.92
N PHE A 32 11.68 11.87 -0.37
CA PHE A 32 10.32 11.86 -0.88
C PHE A 32 10.20 10.86 -2.05
N PRO A 33 9.82 9.61 -1.78
CA PRO A 33 9.61 8.61 -2.83
C PRO A 33 8.30 8.88 -3.57
N GLY A 34 8.34 9.75 -4.57
CA GLY A 34 7.16 10.30 -5.25
C GLY A 34 6.29 9.24 -5.90
N GLU A 35 6.88 8.29 -6.63
CA GLU A 35 6.13 7.23 -7.32
C GLU A 35 5.31 6.36 -6.34
N PRO A 36 5.90 5.71 -5.32
CA PRO A 36 5.11 4.85 -4.44
C PRO A 36 4.11 5.63 -3.56
N LEU A 37 4.36 6.88 -3.22
CA LEU A 37 3.37 7.73 -2.56
C LEU A 37 2.22 8.07 -3.51
N GLY A 38 2.52 8.39 -4.76
CA GLY A 38 1.53 8.62 -5.81
C GLY A 38 0.68 7.39 -6.09
N CYS A 39 1.30 6.19 -6.12
CA CYS A 39 0.58 4.92 -6.22
C CYS A 39 -0.42 4.75 -5.08
N ALA A 40 -0.04 5.03 -3.83
CA ALA A 40 -0.95 4.93 -2.69
C ALA A 40 -2.17 5.86 -2.85
N MET A 41 -1.97 7.09 -3.34
CA MET A 41 -3.06 8.04 -3.61
C MET A 41 -4.00 7.54 -4.70
N ASN A 42 -3.46 6.99 -5.79
CA ASN A 42 -4.27 6.45 -6.89
C ASN A 42 -5.06 5.21 -6.46
N ILE A 43 -4.47 4.32 -5.67
CA ILE A 43 -5.13 3.14 -5.13
C ILE A 43 -6.28 3.55 -4.19
N LEU A 44 -6.04 4.51 -3.29
CA LEU A 44 -7.08 5.05 -2.41
C LEU A 44 -8.27 5.59 -3.21
N ALA A 45 -8.00 6.41 -4.22
CA ALA A 45 -9.05 6.97 -5.08
C ALA A 45 -9.88 5.88 -5.78
N ARG A 46 -9.23 4.81 -6.26
CA ARG A 46 -9.91 3.69 -6.90
C ARG A 46 -10.62 2.76 -5.92
N ALA A 47 -10.15 2.67 -4.69
CA ALA A 47 -10.78 1.86 -3.65
C ALA A 47 -12.20 2.36 -3.32
N GLY A 48 -12.46 3.66 -3.46
CA GLY A 48 -13.78 4.24 -3.20
C GLY A 48 -14.23 3.99 -1.76
N ILE A 49 -13.34 4.26 -0.81
CA ILE A 49 -13.60 4.11 0.62
C ILE A 49 -14.54 5.24 1.07
N GLU A 50 -15.56 4.87 1.84
CA GLU A 50 -16.51 5.80 2.43
C GLU A 50 -16.38 5.80 3.96
N THR A 51 -16.64 6.93 4.58
CA THR A 51 -16.61 7.07 6.03
C THR A 51 -17.50 6.04 6.72
N GLY A 52 -17.00 5.42 7.78
CA GLY A 52 -17.70 4.40 8.57
C GLY A 52 -17.62 2.98 8.01
N GLN A 53 -17.05 2.77 6.82
CA GLN A 53 -16.85 1.42 6.30
C GLN A 53 -15.76 0.68 7.06
N THR A 54 -15.90 -0.65 7.18
CA THR A 54 -14.81 -1.53 7.59
C THR A 54 -13.99 -1.92 6.37
N VAL A 55 -12.67 -1.68 6.45
CA VAL A 55 -11.69 -1.93 5.40
C VAL A 55 -10.63 -2.90 5.91
N ALA A 56 -10.40 -4.02 5.23
CA ALA A 56 -9.25 -4.87 5.51
C ALA A 56 -8.10 -4.55 4.55
N ILE A 57 -6.86 -4.52 5.07
CA ILE A 57 -5.64 -4.39 4.27
C ILE A 57 -4.78 -5.63 4.49
N VAL A 58 -4.66 -6.45 3.46
CA VAL A 58 -3.89 -7.69 3.47
C VAL A 58 -2.49 -7.41 2.93
N GLY A 59 -1.52 -7.43 3.82
CA GLY A 59 -0.13 -7.12 3.52
C GLY A 59 0.27 -5.70 3.94
N ILE A 60 0.93 -5.60 5.09
CA ILE A 60 1.46 -4.35 5.61
C ILE A 60 2.96 -4.27 5.30
N GLY A 61 3.26 -3.92 4.05
CA GLY A 61 4.53 -3.39 3.62
C GLY A 61 4.46 -1.86 3.57
N PHE A 62 5.38 -1.21 2.90
CA PHE A 62 5.38 0.25 2.74
C PHE A 62 4.04 0.77 2.17
N LEU A 63 3.58 0.17 1.07
CA LEU A 63 2.31 0.54 0.45
C LEU A 63 1.11 0.28 1.38
N GLY A 64 1.05 -0.92 2.00
CA GLY A 64 -0.05 -1.27 2.91
C GLY A 64 -0.10 -0.37 4.15
N ALA A 65 1.06 0.07 4.68
CA ALA A 65 1.12 1.01 5.78
C ALA A 65 0.59 2.41 5.38
N LEU A 66 0.96 2.91 4.20
CA LEU A 66 0.41 4.16 3.65
C LEU A 66 -1.11 4.07 3.45
N LEU A 67 -1.58 2.96 2.86
CA LEU A 67 -3.01 2.73 2.64
C LEU A 67 -3.78 2.61 3.95
N THR A 68 -3.16 2.06 5.00
CA THR A 68 -3.74 2.04 6.36
C THR A 68 -4.00 3.46 6.85
N ARG A 69 -3.00 4.34 6.77
CA ARG A 69 -3.16 5.74 7.18
C ARG A 69 -4.22 6.44 6.34
N LEU A 70 -4.13 6.35 5.03
CA LEU A 70 -5.05 7.01 4.12
C LEU A 70 -6.50 6.53 4.27
N ALA A 71 -6.72 5.23 4.49
CA ALA A 71 -8.05 4.67 4.74
C ALA A 71 -8.61 5.15 6.10
N THR A 72 -7.76 5.21 7.13
CA THR A 72 -8.14 5.75 8.46
C THR A 72 -8.54 7.23 8.35
N ASP A 73 -7.77 8.03 7.62
CA ASP A 73 -8.06 9.45 7.40
C ASP A 73 -9.33 9.67 6.58
N ALA A 74 -9.68 8.72 5.70
CA ALA A 74 -10.97 8.69 5.01
C ALA A 74 -12.16 8.30 5.91
N GLY A 75 -11.91 8.04 7.19
CA GLY A 75 -12.94 7.70 8.18
C GLY A 75 -13.32 6.22 8.20
N ALA A 76 -12.49 5.33 7.64
CA ALA A 76 -12.72 3.90 7.71
C ALA A 76 -12.23 3.28 9.02
N ARG A 77 -12.90 2.22 9.47
CA ARG A 77 -12.39 1.30 10.47
C ARG A 77 -11.47 0.28 9.80
N VAL A 78 -10.15 0.42 9.99
CA VAL A 78 -9.16 -0.40 9.29
C VAL A 78 -8.78 -1.63 10.12
N ILE A 79 -8.84 -2.82 9.49
CA ILE A 79 -8.29 -4.08 9.98
C ILE A 79 -7.03 -4.39 9.17
N ALA A 80 -5.85 -4.35 9.79
CA ALA A 80 -4.58 -4.60 9.14
C ALA A 80 -4.11 -6.04 9.35
N ILE A 81 -3.73 -6.73 8.28
CA ILE A 81 -3.38 -8.15 8.30
C ILE A 81 -1.95 -8.32 7.78
N ALA A 82 -1.03 -8.81 8.60
CA ALA A 82 0.37 -9.00 8.22
C ALA A 82 1.06 -10.13 8.98
N ARG A 83 2.13 -10.69 8.39
CA ARG A 83 2.91 -11.78 9.00
C ARG A 83 3.85 -11.30 10.10
N ARG A 84 4.49 -10.12 9.89
CA ARG A 84 5.54 -9.63 10.78
C ARG A 84 4.95 -8.81 11.92
N PRO A 85 5.29 -9.11 13.20
CA PRO A 85 4.83 -8.31 14.34
C PRO A 85 5.20 -6.82 14.21
N PHE A 86 6.41 -6.52 13.71
CA PHE A 86 6.84 -5.15 13.41
C PHE A 86 5.86 -4.43 12.47
N ALA A 87 5.43 -5.09 11.39
CA ALA A 87 4.48 -4.50 10.43
C ALA A 87 3.10 -4.25 11.08
N LEU A 88 2.64 -5.12 11.97
CA LEU A 88 1.41 -4.90 12.74
C LEU A 88 1.54 -3.72 13.70
N GLY A 89 2.72 -3.54 14.32
CA GLY A 89 3.03 -2.34 15.12
C GLY A 89 2.95 -1.06 14.30
N ILE A 90 3.53 -1.07 13.09
CA ILE A 90 3.44 0.05 12.14
C ILE A 90 1.97 0.31 11.74
N ALA A 91 1.19 -0.72 11.46
CA ALA A 91 -0.23 -0.55 11.13
C ALA A 91 -1.02 0.16 12.24
N ARG A 92 -0.77 -0.19 13.51
CA ARG A 92 -1.38 0.51 14.65
C ARG A 92 -0.96 1.98 14.68
N ALA A 93 0.33 2.27 14.49
CA ALA A 93 0.83 3.64 14.44
C ALA A 93 0.23 4.44 13.27
N MET A 94 -0.12 3.77 12.16
CA MET A 94 -0.81 4.34 11.01
C MET A 94 -2.33 4.44 11.20
N GLY A 95 -2.87 4.05 12.35
CA GLY A 95 -4.28 4.23 12.71
C GLY A 95 -5.18 3.02 12.46
N ALA A 96 -4.62 1.83 12.22
CA ALA A 96 -5.43 0.62 12.16
C ALA A 96 -6.16 0.40 13.48
N ALA A 97 -7.48 0.23 13.44
CA ALA A 97 -8.30 -0.06 14.60
C ALA A 97 -8.02 -1.45 15.16
N GLU A 98 -7.74 -2.40 14.27
CA GLU A 98 -7.46 -3.79 14.61
C GLU A 98 -6.28 -4.33 13.80
N THR A 99 -5.59 -5.30 14.37
CA THR A 99 -4.51 -6.01 13.67
C THR A 99 -4.66 -7.50 13.84
N VAL A 100 -4.49 -8.24 12.74
CA VAL A 100 -4.58 -9.71 12.71
C VAL A 100 -3.28 -10.28 12.18
N ALA A 101 -2.73 -11.28 12.89
CA ALA A 101 -1.55 -12.00 12.42
C ALA A 101 -1.91 -12.86 11.21
N MET A 102 -1.09 -12.77 10.16
CA MET A 102 -1.31 -13.51 8.91
C MET A 102 -0.55 -14.83 8.96
N ASP A 103 -1.06 -15.77 9.77
CA ASP A 103 -0.45 -17.05 10.08
C ASP A 103 -1.27 -18.25 9.59
N ASP A 104 -2.58 -18.21 9.72
CA ASP A 104 -3.49 -19.28 9.34
C ASP A 104 -4.75 -18.74 8.64
N HIS A 105 -5.08 -19.31 7.51
CA HIS A 105 -6.17 -18.85 6.64
C HIS A 105 -7.52 -18.79 7.36
N TRP A 106 -7.87 -19.87 8.04
CA TRP A 106 -9.19 -19.99 8.67
C TRP A 106 -9.30 -19.17 9.94
N ARG A 107 -8.23 -19.12 10.72
CA ARG A 107 -8.18 -18.25 11.91
C ARG A 107 -8.30 -16.77 11.57
N ILE A 108 -7.72 -16.34 10.44
CA ILE A 108 -7.87 -14.95 9.99
C ILE A 108 -9.31 -14.65 9.60
N ILE A 109 -9.94 -15.55 8.84
CA ILE A 109 -11.36 -15.41 8.44
C ILE A 109 -12.25 -15.36 9.69
N GLU A 110 -12.06 -16.28 10.63
CA GLU A 110 -12.80 -16.30 11.90
C GLU A 110 -12.62 -15.00 12.70
N ALA A 111 -11.37 -14.53 12.85
CA ALA A 111 -11.08 -13.28 13.55
C ALA A 111 -11.74 -12.08 12.89
N VAL A 112 -11.65 -11.94 11.56
CA VAL A 112 -12.28 -10.83 10.85
C VAL A 112 -13.81 -10.95 10.88
N THR A 113 -14.35 -12.15 10.79
CA THR A 113 -15.80 -12.42 10.94
C THR A 113 -16.30 -11.94 12.31
N ALA A 114 -15.57 -12.29 13.38
CA ALA A 114 -15.89 -11.83 14.74
C ALA A 114 -15.79 -10.30 14.89
N LEU A 115 -14.71 -9.69 14.33
CA LEU A 115 -14.51 -8.25 14.39
C LEU A 115 -15.56 -7.45 13.60
N THR A 116 -16.29 -8.09 12.70
CA THR A 116 -17.28 -7.44 11.82
C THR A 116 -18.72 -7.92 12.07
N ASP A 117 -18.97 -8.64 13.16
CA ASP A 117 -20.29 -9.22 13.49
C ASP A 117 -20.85 -10.06 12.31
N GLY A 118 -20.00 -10.83 11.64
CA GLY A 118 -20.34 -11.68 10.50
C GLY A 118 -20.51 -10.98 9.16
N ARG A 119 -20.40 -9.64 9.11
CA ARG A 119 -20.66 -8.85 7.87
C ARG A 119 -19.48 -8.82 6.91
N LEU A 120 -18.26 -9.14 7.37
CA LEU A 120 -17.00 -8.99 6.64
C LEU A 120 -16.71 -7.53 6.26
N CYS A 121 -15.76 -7.31 5.33
CA CYS A 121 -15.25 -5.97 5.04
C CYS A 121 -15.87 -5.41 3.74
N ALA A 122 -16.42 -4.20 3.80
CA ALA A 122 -16.98 -3.52 2.63
C ALA A 122 -15.92 -3.28 1.54
N ARG A 123 -14.68 -3.09 1.95
CA ARG A 123 -13.51 -2.99 1.06
C ARG A 123 -12.39 -3.87 1.59
N VAL A 124 -11.71 -4.59 0.70
CA VAL A 124 -10.49 -5.32 1.03
C VAL A 124 -9.41 -4.95 0.03
N ILE A 125 -8.25 -4.51 0.53
CA ILE A 125 -7.11 -4.15 -0.31
C ILE A 125 -6.03 -5.24 -0.17
N GLU A 126 -5.77 -5.96 -1.25
CA GLU A 126 -4.66 -6.90 -1.35
C GLU A 126 -3.40 -6.15 -1.77
N ALA A 127 -2.37 -6.10 -0.91
CA ALA A 127 -1.14 -5.33 -1.11
C ALA A 127 0.14 -6.19 -1.05
N THR A 128 0.03 -7.49 -1.33
CA THR A 128 1.19 -8.41 -1.31
C THR A 128 1.64 -8.88 -2.69
N GLY A 129 0.69 -9.02 -3.63
CA GLY A 129 0.93 -9.57 -4.96
C GLY A 129 1.15 -11.09 -4.98
N LYS A 130 0.58 -11.85 -4.00
CA LYS A 130 0.74 -13.30 -3.89
C LYS A 130 -0.60 -14.02 -3.94
N GLN A 131 -0.58 -15.31 -4.37
CA GLN A 131 -1.79 -16.12 -4.55
C GLN A 131 -2.59 -16.24 -3.25
N TRP A 132 -1.99 -16.79 -2.18
CA TRP A 132 -2.72 -17.02 -0.94
C TRP A 132 -3.32 -15.75 -0.31
N PRO A 133 -2.62 -14.60 -0.23
CA PRO A 133 -3.24 -13.35 0.21
C PRO A 133 -4.37 -12.84 -0.69
N LEU A 134 -4.32 -13.10 -1.99
CA LEU A 134 -5.42 -12.77 -2.91
C LEU A 134 -6.67 -13.60 -2.60
N ASP A 135 -6.50 -14.91 -2.38
CA ASP A 135 -7.59 -15.81 -2.01
C ASP A 135 -8.20 -15.38 -0.68
N LEU A 136 -7.36 -15.11 0.32
CA LEU A 136 -7.78 -14.60 1.62
C LEU A 136 -8.53 -13.26 1.49
N ALA A 137 -8.01 -12.33 0.70
CA ALA A 137 -8.66 -11.03 0.51
C ALA A 137 -10.06 -11.16 -0.09
N ALA A 138 -10.25 -12.10 -1.02
CA ALA A 138 -11.58 -12.39 -1.57
C ALA A 138 -12.53 -12.95 -0.51
N GLU A 139 -12.05 -13.86 0.36
CA GLU A 139 -12.87 -14.40 1.46
C GLU A 139 -13.30 -13.33 2.47
N LEU A 140 -12.44 -12.37 2.75
CA LEU A 140 -12.71 -11.28 3.69
C LEU A 140 -13.59 -10.17 3.13
N THR A 141 -13.83 -10.15 1.81
CA THR A 141 -14.67 -9.14 1.16
C THR A 141 -16.14 -9.46 1.39
N ALA A 142 -16.92 -8.52 1.87
CA ALA A 142 -18.36 -8.67 2.09
C ALA A 142 -19.12 -8.94 0.79
N GLU A 143 -20.34 -9.48 0.88
CA GLU A 143 -21.24 -9.54 -0.26
C GLU A 143 -21.46 -8.15 -0.85
N ARG A 144 -21.39 -8.02 -2.17
CA ARG A 144 -21.38 -6.73 -2.90
C ARG A 144 -20.27 -5.78 -2.47
N GLY A 145 -19.27 -6.30 -1.77
CA GLY A 145 -18.08 -5.55 -1.39
C GLY A 145 -17.08 -5.39 -2.54
N ARG A 146 -16.05 -4.61 -2.30
CA ARG A 146 -15.02 -4.36 -3.31
C ARG A 146 -13.68 -4.96 -2.89
N LEU A 147 -13.15 -5.85 -3.74
CA LEU A 147 -11.78 -6.34 -3.67
C LEU A 147 -10.89 -5.46 -4.54
N VAL A 148 -9.90 -4.81 -3.92
CA VAL A 148 -8.94 -3.93 -4.60
C VAL A 148 -7.59 -4.63 -4.66
N ILE A 149 -7.15 -4.99 -5.86
CA ILE A 149 -5.86 -5.62 -6.11
C ILE A 149 -4.82 -4.51 -6.30
N ALA A 150 -4.06 -4.24 -5.26
CA ALA A 150 -2.99 -3.24 -5.21
C ALA A 150 -1.60 -3.86 -5.29
N GLY A 151 -1.46 -5.13 -4.92
CA GLY A 151 -0.21 -5.88 -5.04
C GLY A 151 0.17 -6.11 -6.51
N TYR A 152 1.47 -6.04 -6.81
CA TYR A 152 1.96 -6.31 -8.16
C TYR A 152 2.25 -7.80 -8.35
N HIS A 153 1.36 -8.48 -9.08
CA HIS A 153 1.40 -9.92 -9.33
C HIS A 153 2.33 -10.25 -10.52
N GLN A 154 3.63 -10.05 -10.34
CA GLN A 154 4.64 -10.16 -11.42
C GLN A 154 5.25 -11.56 -11.60
N ASP A 155 4.95 -12.51 -10.72
CA ASP A 155 5.54 -13.85 -10.71
C ASP A 155 4.65 -14.92 -11.38
N GLY A 156 3.69 -14.49 -12.21
CA GLY A 156 2.88 -15.35 -13.07
C GLY A 156 1.36 -15.19 -12.90
N PRO A 157 0.58 -16.00 -13.62
CA PRO A 157 -0.88 -16.01 -13.54
C PRO A 157 -1.39 -16.35 -12.13
N ARG A 158 -2.60 -15.90 -11.83
CA ARG A 158 -3.33 -16.23 -10.59
C ARG A 158 -4.56 -17.05 -10.90
N GLN A 159 -4.87 -17.96 -9.99
CA GLN A 159 -6.14 -18.65 -9.98
C GLN A 159 -7.11 -17.88 -9.08
N VAL A 160 -8.38 -17.82 -9.47
CA VAL A 160 -9.41 -17.15 -8.68
C VAL A 160 -10.64 -18.03 -8.59
N ASN A 161 -11.32 -18.03 -7.44
CA ASN A 161 -12.60 -18.69 -7.29
C ASN A 161 -13.72 -17.83 -7.89
N MET A 162 -13.85 -17.90 -9.23
CA MET A 162 -14.82 -17.09 -9.96
C MET A 162 -16.27 -17.40 -9.55
N GLN A 163 -16.57 -18.64 -9.19
CA GLN A 163 -17.91 -19.01 -8.69
C GLN A 163 -18.26 -18.23 -7.43
N GLN A 164 -17.34 -18.17 -6.47
CA GLN A 164 -17.52 -17.45 -5.22
C GLN A 164 -17.63 -15.94 -5.46
N TRP A 165 -16.74 -15.37 -6.30
CA TRP A 165 -16.76 -13.94 -6.61
C TRP A 165 -18.08 -13.52 -7.24
N ASN A 166 -18.56 -14.32 -8.20
CA ASN A 166 -19.84 -14.11 -8.88
C ASN A 166 -21.04 -14.28 -7.92
N TRP A 167 -21.04 -15.36 -7.13
CA TRP A 167 -22.11 -15.62 -6.16
C TRP A 167 -22.25 -14.48 -5.14
N ARG A 168 -21.15 -13.92 -4.68
CA ARG A 168 -21.11 -12.82 -3.71
C ARG A 168 -21.23 -11.44 -4.35
N GLY A 169 -21.27 -11.35 -5.69
CA GLY A 169 -21.38 -10.09 -6.42
C GLY A 169 -20.25 -9.13 -6.14
N LEU A 170 -18.99 -9.63 -6.09
CA LEU A 170 -17.84 -8.79 -5.76
C LEU A 170 -17.52 -7.81 -6.89
N ASP A 171 -17.31 -6.54 -6.55
CA ASP A 171 -16.60 -5.59 -7.40
C ASP A 171 -15.08 -5.86 -7.29
N VAL A 172 -14.43 -6.29 -8.37
CA VAL A 172 -13.00 -6.55 -8.37
C VAL A 172 -12.28 -5.50 -9.20
N ILE A 173 -11.37 -4.76 -8.55
CA ILE A 173 -10.64 -3.65 -9.16
C ILE A 173 -9.15 -3.91 -9.12
N ASN A 174 -8.51 -3.94 -10.30
CA ASN A 174 -7.06 -3.87 -10.42
C ASN A 174 -6.63 -2.41 -10.27
N ALA A 175 -5.95 -2.09 -9.18
CA ALA A 175 -5.64 -0.71 -8.84
C ALA A 175 -4.32 -0.19 -9.44
N HIS A 176 -3.63 -1.04 -10.24
CA HIS A 176 -2.45 -0.61 -10.97
C HIS A 176 -2.80 0.45 -12.02
N GLU A 177 -1.98 1.48 -12.11
CA GLU A 177 -2.11 2.55 -13.09
C GLU A 177 -1.04 2.39 -14.18
N ARG A 178 -1.36 2.73 -15.41
CA ARG A 178 -0.46 2.71 -16.55
C ARG A 178 -0.35 4.06 -17.26
N ASP A 179 -1.27 4.97 -17.00
CA ASP A 179 -1.27 6.30 -17.57
C ASP A 179 -0.28 7.20 -16.81
N PRO A 180 0.82 7.67 -17.45
CA PRO A 180 1.80 8.54 -16.80
C PRO A 180 1.18 9.82 -16.22
N ALA A 181 0.15 10.37 -16.86
CA ALA A 181 -0.51 11.58 -16.37
C ALA A 181 -1.21 11.33 -15.02
N ARG A 182 -1.82 10.16 -14.85
CA ARG A 182 -2.43 9.75 -13.58
C ARG A 182 -1.39 9.47 -12.51
N TYR A 183 -0.24 8.90 -12.86
CA TYR A 183 0.87 8.76 -11.91
C TYR A 183 1.31 10.12 -11.38
N VAL A 184 1.54 11.08 -12.27
CA VAL A 184 1.95 12.45 -11.90
C VAL A 184 0.87 13.14 -11.08
N GLN A 185 -0.41 12.92 -11.38
CA GLN A 185 -1.52 13.41 -10.57
C GLN A 185 -1.48 12.85 -9.15
N GLY A 186 -1.27 11.54 -9.00
CA GLY A 186 -1.08 10.90 -7.70
C GLY A 186 0.12 11.45 -6.93
N MET A 187 1.26 11.67 -7.61
CA MET A 187 2.44 12.28 -7.01
C MET A 187 2.16 13.71 -6.51
N ARG A 188 1.44 14.52 -7.28
CA ARG A 188 1.02 15.88 -6.85
C ARG A 188 0.11 15.83 -5.62
N ALA A 189 -0.85 14.91 -5.60
CA ALA A 189 -1.73 14.70 -4.44
C ALA A 189 -0.93 14.27 -3.20
N ALA A 190 0.07 13.39 -3.35
CA ALA A 190 0.95 12.98 -2.28
C ALA A 190 1.81 14.14 -1.75
N VAL A 191 2.38 14.95 -2.65
CA VAL A 191 3.15 16.15 -2.29
C VAL A 191 2.29 17.11 -1.47
N ALA A 192 1.05 17.38 -1.91
CA ALA A 192 0.12 18.23 -1.17
C ALA A 192 -0.21 17.64 0.21
N ALA A 193 -0.55 16.35 0.28
CA ALA A 193 -0.89 15.69 1.55
C ALA A 193 0.25 15.74 2.58
N VAL A 194 1.49 15.53 2.13
CA VAL A 194 2.66 15.58 3.03
C VAL A 194 3.01 17.01 3.42
N ALA A 195 2.97 17.95 2.48
CA ALA A 195 3.26 19.36 2.76
C ALA A 195 2.26 20.00 3.74
N GLU A 196 1.00 19.57 3.69
CA GLU A 196 -0.07 20.00 4.58
C GLU A 196 -0.12 19.22 5.91
N GLY A 197 0.78 18.25 6.11
CA GLY A 197 0.84 17.43 7.32
C GLY A 197 -0.30 16.39 7.45
N ARG A 198 -1.08 16.17 6.39
CA ARG A 198 -2.14 15.15 6.36
C ARG A 198 -1.59 13.73 6.22
N LEU A 199 -0.41 13.58 5.66
CA LEU A 199 0.31 12.31 5.54
C LEU A 199 1.75 12.49 5.99
N ASP A 200 2.20 11.71 6.97
CA ASP A 200 3.60 11.61 7.35
C ASP A 200 4.15 10.23 7.00
N PRO A 201 4.91 10.10 5.91
CA PRO A 201 5.53 8.84 5.54
C PRO A 201 6.90 8.61 6.22
N ALA A 202 7.46 9.58 6.94
CA ALA A 202 8.81 9.53 7.51
C ALA A 202 9.04 8.32 8.44
N PRO A 203 8.09 7.90 9.31
CA PRO A 203 8.26 6.72 10.14
C PRO A 203 8.42 5.40 9.36
N LEU A 204 8.10 5.40 8.07
CA LEU A 204 8.25 4.24 7.19
C LEU A 204 9.62 4.15 6.52
N TYR A 205 10.45 5.21 6.59
CA TYR A 205 11.79 5.25 6.00
C TYR A 205 12.81 4.67 6.97
N THR A 206 12.88 3.36 7.06
CA THR A 206 13.62 2.67 8.12
C THR A 206 15.09 2.46 7.80
N HIS A 207 15.48 2.48 6.53
CA HIS A 207 16.87 2.20 6.12
C HIS A 207 17.31 3.17 5.03
N SER A 208 18.57 3.61 5.11
CA SER A 208 19.23 4.46 4.12
C SER A 208 20.58 3.88 3.74
N TYR A 209 20.88 3.88 2.46
CA TYR A 209 22.14 3.38 1.93
C TYR A 209 22.74 4.40 0.96
N PRO A 210 24.06 4.59 0.93
CA PRO A 210 24.70 5.35 -0.12
C PRO A 210 24.62 4.58 -1.44
N LEU A 211 24.64 5.29 -2.57
CA LEU A 211 24.57 4.68 -3.91
C LEU A 211 25.63 3.61 -4.12
N ALA A 212 26.85 3.81 -3.59
CA ALA A 212 27.93 2.83 -3.64
C ALA A 212 27.64 1.49 -2.96
N ARG A 213 26.58 1.41 -2.12
CA ARG A 213 26.12 0.20 -1.43
C ARG A 213 24.73 -0.22 -1.89
N LEU A 214 24.42 -0.02 -3.15
CA LEU A 214 23.13 -0.38 -3.75
C LEU A 214 22.80 -1.86 -3.61
N ASP A 215 23.78 -2.74 -3.73
CA ASP A 215 23.65 -4.18 -3.53
C ASP A 215 23.14 -4.55 -2.14
N GLU A 216 23.60 -3.88 -1.11
CA GLU A 216 23.13 -4.07 0.27
C GLU A 216 21.70 -3.55 0.44
N ALA A 217 21.35 -2.43 -0.17
CA ALA A 217 19.98 -1.91 -0.17
C ALA A 217 18.99 -2.88 -0.83
N LEU A 218 19.40 -3.49 -1.95
CA LEU A 218 18.61 -4.51 -2.65
C LEU A 218 18.49 -5.80 -1.83
N ALA A 219 19.60 -6.25 -1.21
CA ALA A 219 19.58 -7.41 -0.30
C ALA A 219 18.63 -7.16 0.89
N ALA A 220 18.73 -6.01 1.56
CA ALA A 220 17.84 -5.66 2.66
C ALA A 220 16.37 -5.59 2.22
N THR A 221 16.09 -5.12 1.01
CA THR A 221 14.72 -5.08 0.46
C THR A 221 14.17 -6.48 0.20
N ARG A 222 15.00 -7.42 -0.23
CA ARG A 222 14.65 -8.83 -0.43
C ARG A 222 14.44 -9.54 0.91
N ASP A 223 15.41 -9.42 1.82
CA ASP A 223 15.51 -10.24 3.02
C ASP A 223 14.67 -9.66 4.18
N ARG A 224 14.39 -8.38 4.15
CA ARG A 224 13.53 -7.65 5.10
C ARG A 224 13.90 -7.95 6.54
N PRO A 225 15.10 -7.55 7.01
CA PRO A 225 15.52 -7.78 8.38
C PRO A 225 14.53 -7.19 9.39
N GLU A 226 14.71 -7.50 10.66
CA GLU A 226 13.87 -6.94 11.71
C GLU A 226 13.88 -5.41 11.66
N GLY A 227 12.72 -4.77 11.81
CA GLY A 227 12.58 -3.33 11.70
C GLY A 227 12.55 -2.80 10.25
N PHE A 228 12.67 -3.64 9.23
CA PHE A 228 12.64 -3.18 7.83
C PHE A 228 11.23 -2.86 7.33
N MET A 229 11.04 -1.64 6.82
CA MET A 229 9.83 -1.23 6.10
C MET A 229 10.17 -0.71 4.70
N LYS A 230 11.04 0.28 4.58
CA LYS A 230 11.48 0.86 3.32
C LYS A 230 12.94 1.27 3.40
N ALA A 231 13.71 0.89 2.38
CA ALA A 231 15.03 1.44 2.12
C ALA A 231 14.97 2.51 1.03
N PHE A 232 15.84 3.49 1.12
CA PHE A 232 16.12 4.40 0.03
C PHE A 232 17.64 4.55 -0.13
N VAL A 233 18.04 4.91 -1.35
CA VAL A 233 19.43 5.09 -1.74
C VAL A 233 19.68 6.58 -1.90
N VAL A 234 20.77 7.05 -1.33
CA VAL A 234 21.20 8.46 -1.42
C VAL A 234 22.44 8.50 -2.31
N PRO A 235 22.53 9.42 -3.27
CA PRO A 235 23.73 9.65 -4.08
C PRO A 235 24.95 10.02 -3.26
#